data_7de6153079ae2304587815631efafddc
#
_entry.id   7de6153079ae2304587815631efafddc
#
_cell.length_a   1.000
_cell.length_b   1.000
_cell.length_c   1.000
_cell.angle_alpha   90.00
_cell.angle_beta   90.00
_cell.angle_gamma   90.00
#
_symmetry.space_group_name_H-M   'P 1'
#
loop_
_entity.id
_entity.type
_entity.pdbx_description
1 polymer ?
#
loop_
_entity_poly.entity_id
_entity_poly.type
_entity_poly.pdbx_seq_one_letter_code
_entity_poly.pdbx_strand_id
1 'polypeptide(L)'
;MTERPDGELAELLLARAGGARLGRRDFLRLMGLGAGAVGGGALLSACGVSGEKKAEPTGSALKKTAADYWAGKQKTGQVDWAQWPLYIDVGDKKGDHPSIDQFSRATGIKVKYSEVIQDTGSFFAKVRPTLAAGQYTGYDVATITNGIYFTQMRQLGYLLPLDQSRLTNFKRYAGDAYKRASYDPGNVYSVPWQSGITGIAYDKTKVPKPITSFFDLWDPRLKGKVGMFGNNDDLPNPVLVAMFGDPAKTGPDQWRQAADKLKQQRDAGIVRKYFEQNYIEALSKGDIWACQAWSGDVYQALASGAKHLEFVIPREGAVLWTDNLVLLKGAKHPVDAMTLMDFYYQPQIAAEVAEWVNYITPVPAAQQVVLKDAARATGSDRADLTRLARSPLVFPTETDYRKLYRYRDLTNDELQTWNKIFEPVYQS
;
A
#
# COMPACT_ATOMS: atom_id res chain seq x y z
N MET A 1 -30.24 -8.90 25.06
CA MET A 1 -29.53 -10.14 24.74
C MET A 1 -29.73 -10.38 23.26
N THR A 2 -28.85 -9.86 22.44
CA THR A 2 -28.81 -10.09 21.00
C THR A 2 -27.41 -10.56 20.70
N GLU A 3 -27.31 -11.84 20.37
CA GLU A 3 -26.07 -12.55 20.05
C GLU A 3 -25.44 -11.97 18.76
N ARG A 4 -24.13 -11.90 18.76
CA ARG A 4 -23.34 -11.35 17.67
C ARG A 4 -23.24 -12.36 16.53
N PRO A 5 -23.39 -11.93 15.26
CA PRO A 5 -23.28 -12.82 14.08
C PRO A 5 -21.87 -13.40 13.84
N ASP A 6 -20.87 -12.89 14.55
CA ASP A 6 -19.44 -13.20 14.27
C ASP A 6 -19.01 -14.60 14.77
N GLY A 7 -19.77 -15.20 15.69
CA GLY A 7 -19.47 -16.52 16.21
C GLY A 7 -19.80 -17.67 15.27
N GLU A 8 -20.92 -17.60 14.58
CA GLU A 8 -21.40 -18.65 13.68
C GLU A 8 -20.53 -18.78 12.41
N LEU A 9 -20.02 -17.68 11.90
CA LEU A 9 -19.14 -17.67 10.72
C LEU A 9 -17.77 -18.27 11.07
N ALA A 10 -17.24 -17.97 12.26
CA ALA A 10 -15.99 -18.52 12.74
C ALA A 10 -16.09 -20.03 13.04
N GLU A 11 -17.22 -20.51 13.58
CA GLU A 11 -17.46 -21.94 13.81
C GLU A 11 -17.68 -22.73 12.51
N LEU A 12 -18.36 -22.16 11.52
CA LEU A 12 -18.52 -22.76 10.19
C LEU A 12 -17.18 -22.89 9.44
N LEU A 13 -16.28 -21.95 9.66
CA LEU A 13 -14.93 -21.96 9.09
C LEU A 13 -14.02 -22.98 9.76
N LEU A 14 -14.15 -23.12 11.08
CA LEU A 14 -13.41 -24.14 11.86
C LEU A 14 -13.93 -25.57 11.59
N ALA A 15 -15.22 -25.74 11.37
CA ALA A 15 -15.80 -27.05 11.05
C ALA A 15 -15.43 -27.57 9.65
N ARG A 16 -15.13 -26.68 8.70
CA ARG A 16 -14.65 -27.03 7.37
C ARG A 16 -13.13 -27.26 7.27
N ALA A 17 -12.36 -26.77 8.23
CA ALA A 17 -10.90 -26.89 8.29
C ALA A 17 -10.40 -28.28 8.76
N GLY A 18 -11.30 -29.21 9.06
CA GLY A 18 -10.96 -30.59 9.40
C GLY A 18 -10.51 -31.37 8.17
N GLY A 19 -9.27 -31.17 7.71
CA GLY A 19 -8.57 -32.10 6.84
C GLY A 19 -8.35 -31.74 5.37
N ALA A 20 -8.77 -30.56 4.90
CA ALA A 20 -8.41 -30.09 3.58
C ALA A 20 -7.68 -28.72 3.70
N ARG A 21 -6.52 -28.59 3.07
CA ARG A 21 -5.88 -27.27 2.87
C ARG A 21 -6.92 -26.36 2.24
N LEU A 22 -7.24 -25.25 2.92
CA LEU A 22 -8.08 -24.20 2.34
C LEU A 22 -7.41 -23.76 1.03
N GLY A 23 -8.04 -24.07 -0.09
CA GLY A 23 -7.54 -23.63 -1.38
C GLY A 23 -7.54 -22.11 -1.42
N ARG A 24 -6.54 -21.49 -2.06
CA ARG A 24 -6.45 -20.04 -2.27
C ARG A 24 -7.79 -19.41 -2.70
N ARG A 25 -8.61 -20.13 -3.45
CA ARG A 25 -9.95 -19.71 -3.89
C ARG A 25 -10.95 -19.50 -2.75
N ASP A 26 -10.89 -20.33 -1.72
CA ASP A 26 -11.85 -20.26 -0.60
C ASP A 26 -11.47 -19.12 0.34
N PHE A 27 -10.17 -18.83 0.50
CA PHE A 27 -9.66 -17.69 1.24
C PHE A 27 -10.04 -16.35 0.56
N LEU A 28 -9.86 -16.23 -0.75
CA LEU A 28 -10.22 -15.03 -1.51
C LEU A 28 -11.74 -14.78 -1.56
N ARG A 29 -12.55 -15.82 -1.54
CA ARG A 29 -14.01 -15.69 -1.40
C ARG A 29 -14.45 -15.18 -0.03
N LEU A 30 -13.68 -15.49 1.02
CA LEU A 30 -13.94 -14.99 2.38
C LEU A 30 -13.62 -13.51 2.53
N MET A 31 -12.60 -13.01 1.84
CA MET A 31 -12.21 -11.60 1.86
C MET A 31 -13.30 -10.67 1.33
N GLY A 32 -14.12 -11.15 0.38
CA GLY A 32 -15.25 -10.40 -0.16
C GLY A 32 -16.46 -10.25 0.78
N LEU A 33 -16.47 -10.95 1.91
CA LEU A 33 -17.63 -11.01 2.82
C LEU A 33 -17.39 -10.34 4.20
N GLY A 34 -16.16 -9.91 4.50
CA GLY A 34 -15.73 -9.57 5.88
C GLY A 34 -15.63 -8.08 6.24
N ALA A 35 -15.87 -7.15 5.34
CA ALA A 35 -15.72 -5.71 5.64
C ALA A 35 -17.08 -5.00 5.78
N GLY A 36 -17.81 -5.34 6.82
CA GLY A 36 -19.05 -4.67 7.21
C GLY A 36 -18.96 -4.05 8.59
N ALA A 37 -19.03 -2.73 8.64
CA ALA A 37 -19.40 -1.87 9.77
C ALA A 37 -18.37 -1.63 10.89
N VAL A 38 -17.70 -0.46 10.86
CA VAL A 38 -17.76 0.48 11.99
C VAL A 38 -17.77 1.90 11.41
N GLY A 39 -18.93 2.52 11.41
CA GLY A 39 -19.08 3.96 11.24
C GLY A 39 -18.79 4.67 12.55
N GLY A 40 -17.94 5.67 12.51
CA GLY A 40 -17.63 6.52 13.65
C GLY A 40 -16.79 7.71 13.21
N GLY A 41 -17.43 8.68 12.54
CA GLY A 41 -16.79 9.95 12.22
C GLY A 41 -16.45 10.73 13.47
N ALA A 42 -15.18 10.90 13.75
CA ALA A 42 -14.68 11.93 14.65
C ALA A 42 -13.90 12.95 13.82
N LEU A 43 -14.54 14.10 13.61
CA LEU A 43 -13.90 15.32 13.12
C LEU A 43 -12.83 15.75 14.13
N LEU A 44 -11.59 15.41 13.87
CA LEU A 44 -10.44 16.00 14.53
C LEU A 44 -9.90 17.11 13.63
N SER A 45 -10.40 18.32 13.90
CA SER A 45 -9.72 19.54 13.45
C SER A 45 -8.27 19.47 13.89
N ALA A 46 -7.36 19.36 12.93
CA ALA A 46 -5.93 19.44 13.16
C ALA A 46 -5.58 20.86 13.59
N CYS A 47 -5.55 21.11 14.92
CA CYS A 47 -4.88 22.27 15.46
C CYS A 47 -3.41 22.22 15.05
N GLY A 48 -3.02 23.16 14.18
CA GLY A 48 -1.67 23.35 13.76
C GLY A 48 -0.76 23.65 14.96
N VAL A 49 -0.02 22.63 15.39
CA VAL A 49 1.13 22.82 16.28
C VAL A 49 2.31 23.12 15.37
N SER A 50 2.71 24.39 15.33
CA SER A 50 3.99 24.83 14.78
C SER A 50 5.13 24.23 15.62
N GLY A 51 5.56 23.02 15.26
CA GLY A 51 6.80 22.44 15.76
C GLY A 51 7.99 23.12 15.07
N GLU A 52 9.04 23.42 15.83
CA GLU A 52 10.28 23.94 15.27
C GLU A 52 10.73 23.08 14.08
N LYS A 53 10.91 23.74 12.93
CA LYS A 53 11.49 23.13 11.73
C LYS A 53 12.94 22.76 12.01
N LYS A 54 13.22 21.54 12.46
CA LYS A 54 14.57 21.00 12.37
C LYS A 54 14.78 20.61 10.91
N ALA A 55 15.70 21.33 10.24
CA ALA A 55 16.12 20.94 8.90
C ALA A 55 16.63 19.49 8.95
N GLU A 56 16.18 18.66 7.98
CA GLU A 56 16.69 17.30 7.85
C GLU A 56 18.19 17.34 7.68
N PRO A 57 18.96 16.54 8.45
CA PRO A 57 20.39 16.44 8.22
C PRO A 57 20.65 15.84 6.83
N THR A 58 21.51 16.47 6.06
CA THR A 58 21.89 16.03 4.70
C THR A 58 23.39 15.71 4.61
N GLY A 59 23.76 14.92 3.65
CA GLY A 59 25.14 14.64 3.31
C GLY A 59 25.97 14.06 4.46
N SER A 60 27.06 14.73 4.84
CA SER A 60 27.98 14.28 5.89
C SER A 60 27.35 14.31 7.30
N ALA A 61 26.47 15.27 7.56
CA ALA A 61 25.75 15.37 8.83
C ALA A 61 24.82 14.16 9.03
N LEU A 62 24.09 13.76 8.00
CA LEU A 62 23.24 12.57 8.04
C LEU A 62 24.04 11.29 8.28
N LYS A 63 25.18 11.12 7.57
CA LYS A 63 26.06 9.96 7.77
C LYS A 63 26.59 9.88 9.20
N LYS A 64 26.97 11.00 9.77
CA LYS A 64 27.43 11.07 11.17
C LYS A 64 26.31 10.70 12.14
N THR A 65 25.12 11.30 11.98
CA THR A 65 23.96 11.00 12.81
C THR A 65 23.58 9.51 12.75
N ALA A 66 23.61 8.91 11.56
CA ALA A 66 23.37 7.49 11.38
C ALA A 66 24.45 6.65 12.09
N ALA A 67 25.73 6.96 11.87
CA ALA A 67 26.83 6.24 12.51
C ALA A 67 26.76 6.32 14.07
N ASP A 68 26.48 7.51 14.59
CA ASP A 68 26.33 7.74 16.03
C ASP A 68 25.15 6.95 16.60
N TYR A 69 24.02 6.89 15.88
CA TYR A 69 22.84 6.10 16.29
C TYR A 69 23.14 4.61 16.33
N TRP A 70 23.83 4.08 15.31
CA TRP A 70 24.08 2.65 15.18
C TRP A 70 25.25 2.15 16.04
N ALA A 71 26.08 3.06 16.57
CA ALA A 71 27.20 2.70 17.42
C ALA A 71 26.74 1.92 18.66
N GLY A 72 27.29 0.74 18.86
CA GLY A 72 26.98 -0.11 20.02
C GLY A 72 25.61 -0.82 19.99
N LYS A 73 24.80 -0.66 18.94
CA LYS A 73 23.52 -1.37 18.82
C LYS A 73 23.75 -2.86 18.62
N GLN A 74 23.02 -3.69 19.37
CA GLN A 74 23.14 -5.13 19.40
C GLN A 74 21.81 -5.81 19.07
N LYS A 75 21.87 -7.05 18.62
CA LYS A 75 20.70 -7.95 18.55
C LYS A 75 20.09 -8.14 19.92
N THR A 76 18.77 -8.18 19.97
CA THR A 76 17.99 -8.37 21.21
C THR A 76 17.12 -9.63 21.16
N GLY A 77 16.95 -10.22 19.97
CA GLY A 77 16.16 -11.44 19.75
C GLY A 77 14.66 -11.19 19.58
N GLN A 78 14.23 -9.95 19.38
CA GLN A 78 12.83 -9.59 19.16
C GLN A 78 12.71 -8.42 18.17
N VAL A 79 11.57 -8.34 17.47
CA VAL A 79 11.16 -7.16 16.68
C VAL A 79 9.63 -7.04 16.73
N ASP A 80 9.15 -5.81 16.93
CA ASP A 80 7.73 -5.49 16.97
C ASP A 80 7.35 -4.75 15.68
N TRP A 81 6.43 -5.34 14.88
CA TRP A 81 6.09 -4.87 13.54
C TRP A 81 4.60 -4.48 13.43
N ALA A 82 4.32 -3.20 13.13
CA ALA A 82 3.00 -2.70 12.78
C ALA A 82 2.76 -2.84 11.28
N GLN A 83 1.69 -3.52 10.90
CA GLN A 83 1.37 -3.86 9.52
C GLN A 83 -0.10 -3.61 9.21
N TRP A 84 -0.42 -3.59 7.91
CA TRP A 84 -1.76 -3.61 7.37
C TRP A 84 -2.37 -5.01 7.49
N PRO A 85 -3.71 -5.12 7.62
CA PRO A 85 -4.37 -6.43 7.60
C PRO A 85 -4.11 -7.17 6.29
N LEU A 86 -3.89 -8.49 6.39
CA LEU A 86 -3.79 -9.39 5.26
C LEU A 86 -2.66 -9.03 4.27
N TYR A 87 -1.63 -8.39 4.74
CA TYR A 87 -0.56 -7.85 3.90
C TYR A 87 0.75 -8.64 4.04
N ILE A 88 0.62 -9.92 4.37
CA ILE A 88 1.68 -10.93 4.43
C ILE A 88 1.07 -12.29 4.13
N ASP A 89 1.89 -13.29 3.88
CA ASP A 89 1.48 -14.70 3.72
C ASP A 89 0.77 -15.23 4.97
N VAL A 90 -0.21 -16.10 4.75
CA VAL A 90 -1.03 -16.69 5.81
C VAL A 90 -0.93 -18.22 5.74
N GLY A 91 -0.72 -18.86 6.89
CA GLY A 91 -0.69 -20.30 7.03
C GLY A 91 -2.07 -20.93 7.26
N ASP A 92 -2.08 -22.20 7.60
CA ASP A 92 -3.31 -22.99 7.76
C ASP A 92 -4.12 -22.62 9.02
N LYS A 93 -3.50 -21.99 10.01
CA LYS A 93 -4.15 -21.56 11.25
C LYS A 93 -4.22 -20.05 11.33
N LYS A 94 -5.23 -19.55 12.02
CA LYS A 94 -5.39 -18.11 12.27
C LYS A 94 -4.15 -17.56 12.98
N GLY A 95 -3.54 -16.54 12.37
CA GLY A 95 -2.35 -15.88 12.89
C GLY A 95 -1.03 -16.56 12.55
N ASP A 96 -1.05 -17.65 11.77
CA ASP A 96 0.17 -18.25 11.25
C ASP A 96 0.65 -17.47 10.03
N HIS A 97 1.92 -17.12 10.03
CA HIS A 97 2.60 -16.45 8.93
C HIS A 97 3.88 -17.21 8.58
N PRO A 98 3.84 -18.11 7.57
CA PRO A 98 4.96 -18.99 7.25
C PRO A 98 6.29 -18.27 7.04
N SER A 99 6.31 -17.10 6.41
CA SER A 99 7.53 -16.31 6.22
C SER A 99 8.10 -15.77 7.54
N ILE A 100 7.23 -15.38 8.49
CA ILE A 100 7.65 -14.97 9.85
C ILE A 100 8.28 -16.16 10.59
N ASP A 101 7.68 -17.33 10.47
CA ASP A 101 8.22 -18.55 11.08
C ASP A 101 9.58 -18.94 10.50
N GLN A 102 9.73 -18.80 9.16
CA GLN A 102 11.02 -19.02 8.49
C GLN A 102 12.07 -18.02 8.98
N PHE A 103 11.69 -16.74 9.09
CA PHE A 103 12.56 -15.71 9.66
C PHE A 103 13.00 -16.06 11.08
N SER A 104 12.05 -16.41 11.94
CA SER A 104 12.33 -16.74 13.35
C SER A 104 13.23 -17.95 13.49
N ARG A 105 13.00 -19.01 12.70
CA ARG A 105 13.87 -20.20 12.65
C ARG A 105 15.28 -19.89 12.15
N ALA A 106 15.40 -19.05 11.12
CA ALA A 106 16.69 -18.74 10.51
C ALA A 106 17.55 -17.80 11.35
N THR A 107 16.93 -16.91 12.13
CA THR A 107 17.63 -15.81 12.81
C THR A 107 17.64 -15.91 14.33
N GLY A 108 16.73 -16.69 14.92
CA GLY A 108 16.48 -16.74 16.36
C GLY A 108 15.70 -15.51 16.88
N ILE A 109 15.23 -14.62 15.99
CA ILE A 109 14.50 -13.40 16.35
C ILE A 109 13.00 -13.68 16.36
N LYS A 110 12.33 -13.36 17.48
CA LYS A 110 10.86 -13.42 17.58
C LYS A 110 10.24 -12.18 16.97
N VAL A 111 9.20 -12.37 16.17
CA VAL A 111 8.43 -11.26 15.57
C VAL A 111 7.10 -11.13 16.30
N LYS A 112 6.83 -9.94 16.86
CA LYS A 112 5.50 -9.56 17.30
C LYS A 112 4.82 -8.80 16.15
N TYR A 113 4.07 -9.54 15.36
CA TYR A 113 3.34 -9.02 14.22
C TYR A 113 1.97 -8.47 14.66
N SER A 114 1.59 -7.28 14.18
CA SER A 114 0.37 -6.62 14.59
C SER A 114 -0.31 -5.93 13.42
N GLU A 115 -1.49 -6.38 13.03
CA GLU A 115 -2.34 -5.78 12.00
C GLU A 115 -3.12 -4.60 12.58
N VAL A 116 -2.48 -3.44 12.64
CA VAL A 116 -3.00 -2.24 13.35
C VAL A 116 -3.08 -0.99 12.47
N ILE A 117 -2.64 -1.08 11.22
CA ILE A 117 -2.68 0.03 10.27
C ILE A 117 -3.88 -0.20 9.35
N GLN A 118 -4.93 0.62 9.50
CA GLN A 118 -6.09 0.61 8.61
C GLN A 118 -6.02 1.75 7.60
N ASP A 119 -5.34 2.82 8.00
CA ASP A 119 -5.07 4.03 7.24
C ASP A 119 -3.80 4.66 7.80
N THR A 120 -2.91 5.14 6.92
CA THR A 120 -1.61 5.72 7.34
C THR A 120 -1.80 6.97 8.19
N GLY A 121 -2.78 7.82 7.88
CA GLY A 121 -3.05 9.05 8.63
C GLY A 121 -3.53 8.78 10.03
N SER A 122 -4.49 7.88 10.19
CA SER A 122 -5.02 7.46 11.49
C SER A 122 -3.94 6.79 12.35
N PHE A 123 -3.13 5.92 11.76
CA PHE A 123 -1.99 5.31 12.45
C PHE A 123 -0.98 6.38 12.89
N PHE A 124 -0.61 7.29 11.98
CA PHE A 124 0.31 8.37 12.30
C PHE A 124 -0.23 9.27 13.42
N ALA A 125 -1.50 9.68 13.36
CA ALA A 125 -2.12 10.48 14.41
C ALA A 125 -2.04 9.78 15.78
N LYS A 126 -2.26 8.46 15.82
CA LYS A 126 -2.18 7.65 17.04
C LYS A 126 -0.76 7.60 17.63
N VAL A 127 0.27 7.40 16.79
CA VAL A 127 1.66 7.21 17.29
C VAL A 127 2.43 8.52 17.43
N ARG A 128 1.98 9.61 16.79
CA ARG A 128 2.65 10.91 16.74
C ARG A 128 3.04 11.49 18.11
N PRO A 129 2.17 11.51 19.14
CA PRO A 129 2.56 12.05 20.46
C PRO A 129 3.75 11.29 21.07
N THR A 130 3.77 9.97 20.95
CA THR A 130 4.84 9.10 21.45
C THR A 130 6.13 9.31 20.68
N LEU A 131 6.05 9.42 19.34
CA LEU A 131 7.21 9.72 18.48
C LEU A 131 7.81 11.11 18.77
N ALA A 132 6.95 12.11 19.00
CA ALA A 132 7.38 13.46 19.38
C ALA A 132 8.17 13.46 20.69
N ALA A 133 7.70 12.69 21.67
CA ALA A 133 8.40 12.50 22.94
C ALA A 133 9.68 11.64 22.83
N GLY A 134 9.97 11.06 21.67
CA GLY A 134 11.09 10.14 21.45
C GLY A 134 10.95 8.81 22.18
N GLN A 135 9.73 8.45 22.55
CA GLN A 135 9.41 7.22 23.28
C GLN A 135 9.06 6.08 22.34
N TYR A 136 9.13 4.86 22.86
CA TYR A 136 8.75 3.65 22.15
C TYR A 136 7.24 3.57 21.93
N THR A 137 6.82 3.44 20.66
CA THR A 137 5.40 3.39 20.26
C THR A 137 4.73 2.03 20.48
N GLY A 138 5.49 1.02 20.86
CA GLY A 138 5.07 -0.39 20.84
C GLY A 138 5.51 -1.12 19.58
N TYR A 139 6.14 -0.40 18.64
CA TYR A 139 6.61 -0.93 17.36
C TYR A 139 8.00 -0.43 17.03
N ASP A 140 8.84 -1.31 16.48
CA ASP A 140 10.14 -0.98 15.91
C ASP A 140 10.01 -0.63 14.44
N VAL A 141 9.25 -1.46 13.72
CA VAL A 141 8.97 -1.33 12.29
C VAL A 141 7.50 -0.99 12.08
N ALA A 142 7.23 -0.09 11.14
CA ALA A 142 5.90 0.14 10.61
C ALA A 142 5.94 0.10 9.09
N THR A 143 4.83 -0.34 8.47
CA THR A 143 4.67 -0.33 7.02
C THR A 143 3.88 0.90 6.60
N ILE A 144 4.57 1.87 6.00
CA ILE A 144 4.03 3.21 5.70
C ILE A 144 4.06 3.47 4.20
N THR A 145 2.92 3.89 3.63
CA THR A 145 2.82 4.29 2.23
C THR A 145 3.62 5.57 1.97
N ASN A 146 4.40 5.61 0.88
CA ASN A 146 4.99 6.87 0.43
C ASN A 146 3.89 7.90 0.11
N GLY A 147 4.21 9.18 0.24
CA GLY A 147 3.26 10.28 0.09
C GLY A 147 3.24 11.17 1.33
N ILE A 148 2.09 11.73 1.65
CA ILE A 148 1.95 12.80 2.65
C ILE A 148 2.53 12.40 4.01
N TYR A 149 2.10 11.28 4.57
CA TYR A 149 2.46 10.93 5.95
C TYR A 149 3.89 10.40 6.08
N PHE A 150 4.39 9.67 5.09
CA PHE A 150 5.80 9.27 5.04
C PHE A 150 6.70 10.52 5.06
N THR A 151 6.39 11.48 4.20
CA THR A 151 7.13 12.74 4.10
C THR A 151 7.08 13.53 5.41
N GLN A 152 5.91 13.63 6.05
CA GLN A 152 5.77 14.28 7.37
C GLN A 152 6.59 13.57 8.45
N MET A 153 6.51 12.23 8.54
CA MET A 153 7.26 11.46 9.53
C MET A 153 8.78 11.67 9.37
N ARG A 154 9.25 11.71 8.14
CA ARG A 154 10.64 11.98 7.79
C ARG A 154 11.05 13.41 8.22
N GLN A 155 10.30 14.43 7.79
CA GLN A 155 10.59 15.84 8.10
C GLN A 155 10.54 16.17 9.59
N LEU A 156 9.68 15.50 10.35
CA LEU A 156 9.60 15.64 11.81
C LEU A 156 10.68 14.84 12.57
N GLY A 157 11.52 14.08 11.85
CA GLY A 157 12.56 13.25 12.45
C GLY A 157 12.00 12.09 13.28
N TYR A 158 10.88 11.53 12.84
CA TYR A 158 10.24 10.37 13.47
C TYR A 158 10.67 9.03 12.87
N LEU A 159 11.40 9.06 11.77
CA LEU A 159 12.05 7.91 11.15
C LEU A 159 13.54 7.90 11.48
N LEU A 160 14.06 6.73 11.79
CA LEU A 160 15.49 6.53 12.02
C LEU A 160 16.20 6.17 10.71
N PRO A 161 17.42 6.68 10.49
CA PRO A 161 18.19 6.32 9.33
C PRO A 161 18.61 4.86 9.40
N LEU A 162 18.43 4.13 8.29
CA LEU A 162 18.73 2.71 8.18
C LEU A 162 20.25 2.46 8.11
N ASP A 163 20.72 1.36 8.70
CA ASP A 163 22.09 0.89 8.52
C ASP A 163 22.24 0.20 7.17
N GLN A 164 22.70 0.95 6.20
CA GLN A 164 22.89 0.44 4.83
C GLN A 164 23.85 -0.76 4.75
N SER A 165 24.75 -0.95 5.72
CA SER A 165 25.67 -2.08 5.71
C SER A 165 24.96 -3.43 5.94
N ARG A 166 23.80 -3.40 6.59
CA ARG A 166 22.97 -4.57 6.93
C ARG A 166 21.97 -4.94 5.83
N LEU A 167 21.78 -4.12 4.80
CA LEU A 167 20.83 -4.32 3.71
C LEU A 167 21.47 -5.05 2.51
N THR A 168 21.97 -6.25 2.72
CA THR A 168 22.70 -7.03 1.70
C THR A 168 21.79 -7.59 0.63
N ASN A 169 20.67 -8.21 1.04
CA ASN A 169 19.67 -8.77 0.12
C ASN A 169 18.94 -7.66 -0.62
N PHE A 170 18.56 -6.58 0.08
CA PHE A 170 17.98 -5.39 -0.56
C PHE A 170 18.88 -4.87 -1.68
N LYS A 171 20.17 -4.64 -1.42
CA LYS A 171 21.12 -4.16 -2.42
C LYS A 171 21.22 -5.09 -3.61
N ARG A 172 21.18 -6.39 -3.37
CA ARG A 172 21.33 -7.43 -4.40
C ARG A 172 20.09 -7.63 -5.24
N TYR A 173 18.90 -7.68 -4.61
CA TYR A 173 17.71 -8.19 -5.23
C TYR A 173 16.59 -7.17 -5.47
N ALA A 174 16.64 -6.00 -4.80
CA ALA A 174 15.64 -4.97 -5.07
C ALA A 174 15.73 -4.47 -6.52
N GLY A 175 14.59 -4.24 -7.13
CA GLY A 175 14.50 -3.64 -8.45
C GLY A 175 14.98 -2.18 -8.46
N ASP A 176 15.48 -1.73 -9.60
CA ASP A 176 16.07 -0.39 -9.76
C ASP A 176 15.12 0.74 -9.45
N ALA A 177 13.82 0.58 -9.78
CA ALA A 177 12.77 1.54 -9.44
C ALA A 177 12.64 1.78 -7.93
N TYR A 178 13.02 0.80 -7.12
CA TYR A 178 12.93 0.82 -5.66
C TYR A 178 14.21 1.29 -4.98
N LYS A 179 15.38 1.05 -5.60
CA LYS A 179 16.66 1.59 -5.13
C LYS A 179 16.83 3.08 -5.41
N ARG A 180 16.04 3.62 -6.34
CA ARG A 180 16.11 5.03 -6.80
C ARG A 180 14.77 5.75 -6.58
N ALA A 181 14.06 5.40 -5.52
CA ALA A 181 12.80 6.05 -5.19
C ALA A 181 13.00 7.53 -4.85
N SER A 182 12.25 8.42 -5.53
CA SER A 182 12.40 9.88 -5.37
C SER A 182 12.02 10.37 -3.98
N TYR A 183 11.06 9.70 -3.34
CA TYR A 183 10.58 10.07 -1.99
C TYR A 183 11.59 9.76 -0.88
N ASP A 184 12.57 8.89 -1.10
CA ASP A 184 13.64 8.56 -0.16
C ASP A 184 14.97 8.27 -0.90
N PRO A 185 15.63 9.29 -1.45
CA PRO A 185 16.87 9.11 -2.21
C PRO A 185 17.95 8.37 -1.42
N GLY A 186 18.37 7.23 -1.95
CA GLY A 186 19.35 6.35 -1.31
C GLY A 186 18.77 5.43 -0.24
N ASN A 187 17.45 5.35 -0.12
CA ASN A 187 16.77 4.49 0.86
C ASN A 187 17.29 4.70 2.29
N VAL A 188 17.40 5.96 2.67
CA VAL A 188 17.97 6.35 3.96
C VAL A 188 17.07 5.95 5.11
N TYR A 189 15.76 6.07 4.93
CA TYR A 189 14.75 5.86 5.97
C TYR A 189 13.84 4.67 5.74
N SER A 190 13.89 4.08 4.55
CA SER A 190 12.93 3.06 4.17
C SER A 190 13.50 1.99 3.25
N VAL A 191 12.92 0.80 3.31
CA VAL A 191 12.99 -0.21 2.25
C VAL A 191 11.56 -0.55 1.79
N PRO A 192 11.30 -0.60 0.48
CA PRO A 192 9.99 -0.95 -0.06
C PRO A 192 9.51 -2.33 0.40
N TRP A 193 8.22 -2.42 0.74
CA TRP A 193 7.56 -3.67 1.09
C TRP A 193 6.79 -4.25 -0.10
N GLN A 194 5.76 -3.55 -0.53
CA GLN A 194 4.96 -3.85 -1.71
C GLN A 194 4.61 -2.55 -2.43
N SER A 195 4.18 -2.65 -3.67
CA SER A 195 3.69 -1.50 -4.45
C SER A 195 2.41 -1.85 -5.17
N GLY A 196 1.64 -0.83 -5.48
CA GLY A 196 0.48 -0.96 -6.35
C GLY A 196 0.36 0.21 -7.31
N ILE A 197 -0.49 0.02 -8.30
CA ILE A 197 -0.79 1.05 -9.29
C ILE A 197 -2.19 1.56 -9.00
N THR A 198 -2.35 2.87 -8.83
CA THR A 198 -3.66 3.52 -8.87
C THR A 198 -3.98 3.84 -10.31
N GLY A 199 -4.86 3.02 -10.89
CA GLY A 199 -5.36 3.13 -12.25
C GLY A 199 -6.89 3.19 -12.28
N ILE A 200 -7.49 2.61 -13.31
CA ILE A 200 -8.95 2.54 -13.45
C ILE A 200 -9.37 1.07 -13.52
N ALA A 201 -10.41 0.71 -12.77
CA ALA A 201 -11.15 -0.53 -12.98
C ALA A 201 -12.54 -0.25 -13.52
N TYR A 202 -13.04 -1.14 -14.37
CA TYR A 202 -14.38 -1.00 -14.93
C TYR A 202 -15.01 -2.36 -15.27
N ASP A 203 -16.34 -2.39 -15.27
CA ASP A 203 -17.14 -3.51 -15.78
C ASP A 203 -17.28 -3.35 -17.30
N LYS A 204 -16.54 -4.17 -18.06
CA LYS A 204 -16.54 -4.14 -19.53
C LYS A 204 -17.87 -4.49 -20.17
N THR A 205 -18.83 -5.02 -19.39
CA THR A 205 -20.17 -5.35 -19.87
C THR A 205 -21.16 -4.19 -19.72
N LYS A 206 -20.81 -3.17 -18.91
CA LYS A 206 -21.70 -2.05 -18.57
C LYS A 206 -21.24 -0.71 -19.12
N VAL A 207 -19.93 -0.50 -19.26
CA VAL A 207 -19.42 0.74 -19.82
C VAL A 207 -19.75 0.85 -21.32
N PRO A 208 -20.05 2.07 -21.82
CA PRO A 208 -20.47 2.27 -23.21
C PRO A 208 -19.36 2.02 -24.25
N LYS A 209 -18.11 2.09 -23.82
CA LYS A 209 -16.90 1.79 -24.61
C LYS A 209 -15.77 1.38 -23.69
N PRO A 210 -14.73 0.68 -24.17
CA PRO A 210 -13.52 0.43 -23.39
C PRO A 210 -12.91 1.73 -22.86
N ILE A 211 -12.49 1.73 -21.59
CA ILE A 211 -11.82 2.86 -20.96
C ILE A 211 -10.35 2.81 -21.33
N THR A 212 -9.80 3.92 -21.81
CA THR A 212 -8.40 4.05 -22.23
C THR A 212 -7.73 5.32 -21.71
N SER A 213 -8.52 6.29 -21.25
CA SER A 213 -8.09 7.57 -20.72
C SER A 213 -8.65 7.77 -19.32
N PHE A 214 -7.93 8.48 -18.46
CA PHE A 214 -8.45 8.89 -17.17
C PHE A 214 -9.71 9.74 -17.30
N PHE A 215 -9.79 10.56 -18.37
CA PHE A 215 -10.95 11.41 -18.65
C PHE A 215 -12.17 10.65 -19.19
N ASP A 216 -12.08 9.38 -19.51
CA ASP A 216 -13.26 8.55 -19.79
C ASP A 216 -14.17 8.43 -18.56
N LEU A 217 -13.65 8.67 -17.33
CA LEU A 217 -14.45 8.76 -16.10
C LEU A 217 -15.34 10.04 -16.04
N TRP A 218 -15.22 10.96 -16.99
CA TRP A 218 -16.08 12.14 -17.15
C TRP A 218 -17.17 11.95 -18.21
N ASP A 219 -17.30 10.75 -18.79
CA ASP A 219 -18.34 10.47 -19.80
C ASP A 219 -19.74 10.63 -19.17
N PRO A 220 -20.62 11.52 -19.70
CA PRO A 220 -21.96 11.73 -19.16
C PRO A 220 -22.82 10.46 -19.11
N ARG A 221 -22.52 9.47 -19.96
CA ARG A 221 -23.20 8.17 -19.95
C ARG A 221 -22.92 7.33 -18.67
N LEU A 222 -21.90 7.70 -17.93
CA LEU A 222 -21.54 7.12 -16.64
C LEU A 222 -22.16 7.87 -15.44
N LYS A 223 -23.16 8.75 -15.66
CA LYS A 223 -23.78 9.54 -14.60
C LYS A 223 -24.26 8.66 -13.43
N GLY A 224 -23.78 8.95 -12.20
CA GLY A 224 -24.07 8.17 -11.00
C GLY A 224 -23.48 6.76 -10.99
N LYS A 225 -22.48 6.47 -11.84
CA LYS A 225 -21.87 5.14 -11.98
C LYS A 225 -20.35 5.14 -11.85
N VAL A 226 -19.74 6.26 -11.48
CA VAL A 226 -18.29 6.37 -11.25
C VAL A 226 -17.99 6.41 -9.75
N GLY A 227 -17.03 5.61 -9.32
CA GLY A 227 -16.41 5.68 -8.00
C GLY A 227 -15.07 6.41 -8.06
N MET A 228 -14.81 7.30 -7.11
CA MET A 228 -13.51 7.96 -6.97
C MET A 228 -12.96 7.68 -5.58
N PHE A 229 -11.65 7.81 -5.36
CA PHE A 229 -11.09 7.75 -4.01
C PHE A 229 -11.38 9.03 -3.23
N GLY A 230 -11.59 8.91 -1.91
CA GLY A 230 -11.88 10.00 -0.99
C GLY A 230 -10.70 10.32 -0.06
N ASN A 231 -9.48 10.35 -0.60
CA ASN A 231 -8.27 10.68 0.17
C ASN A 231 -7.33 11.61 -0.59
N ASN A 232 -6.41 12.22 0.13
CA ASN A 232 -5.52 13.27 -0.37
C ASN A 232 -4.32 12.76 -1.19
N ASP A 233 -4.06 11.47 -1.23
CA ASP A 233 -3.00 10.88 -2.06
C ASP A 233 -3.60 10.35 -3.38
N ASP A 234 -4.62 9.49 -3.30
CA ASP A 234 -5.14 8.78 -4.47
C ASP A 234 -6.07 9.62 -5.35
N LEU A 235 -6.82 10.59 -4.80
CA LEU A 235 -7.71 11.41 -5.61
C LEU A 235 -6.96 12.43 -6.47
N PRO A 236 -6.03 13.25 -5.92
CA PRO A 236 -5.37 14.31 -6.68
C PRO A 236 -4.33 13.81 -7.67
N ASN A 237 -3.48 12.87 -7.27
CA ASN A 237 -2.32 12.52 -8.07
C ASN A 237 -2.67 11.93 -9.44
N PRO A 238 -3.65 11.01 -9.62
CA PRO A 238 -4.03 10.52 -10.95
C PRO A 238 -4.60 11.60 -11.87
N VAL A 239 -5.37 12.57 -11.34
CA VAL A 239 -5.86 13.66 -12.18
C VAL A 239 -4.75 14.62 -12.57
N LEU A 240 -3.76 14.85 -11.69
CA LEU A 240 -2.56 15.62 -12.03
C LEU A 240 -1.75 14.92 -13.12
N VAL A 241 -1.58 13.59 -13.03
CA VAL A 241 -0.95 12.79 -14.10
C VAL A 241 -1.71 13.00 -15.41
N ALA A 242 -3.03 12.88 -15.38
CA ALA A 242 -3.84 13.00 -16.59
C ALA A 242 -3.80 14.40 -17.24
N MET A 243 -3.68 15.45 -16.43
CA MET A 243 -3.67 16.84 -16.93
C MET A 243 -2.28 17.38 -17.27
N PHE A 244 -1.27 16.97 -16.50
CA PHE A 244 0.04 17.64 -16.51
C PHE A 244 1.24 16.69 -16.60
N GLY A 245 1.03 15.38 -16.54
CA GLY A 245 2.09 14.38 -16.47
C GLY A 245 2.60 14.22 -15.04
N ASP A 246 3.90 14.45 -14.83
CA ASP A 246 4.56 14.21 -13.54
C ASP A 246 4.01 15.12 -12.41
N PRO A 247 3.33 14.55 -11.38
CA PRO A 247 2.82 15.34 -10.26
C PRO A 247 3.91 16.11 -9.51
N ALA A 248 5.14 15.60 -9.48
CA ALA A 248 6.26 16.27 -8.82
C ALA A 248 6.60 17.65 -9.44
N LYS A 249 6.19 17.89 -10.68
CA LYS A 249 6.43 19.13 -11.41
C LYS A 249 5.26 20.11 -11.34
N THR A 250 4.20 19.80 -10.59
CA THR A 250 3.01 20.64 -10.47
C THR A 250 3.09 21.57 -9.26
N GLY A 251 2.32 22.64 -9.28
CA GLY A 251 2.23 23.62 -8.21
C GLY A 251 0.79 24.05 -7.94
N PRO A 252 0.58 25.01 -7.00
CA PRO A 252 -0.76 25.39 -6.53
C PRO A 252 -1.76 25.80 -7.62
N ASP A 253 -1.32 26.40 -8.73
CA ASP A 253 -2.23 26.77 -9.82
C ASP A 253 -2.75 25.54 -10.56
N GLN A 254 -1.89 24.57 -10.83
CA GLN A 254 -2.26 23.30 -11.44
C GLN A 254 -3.12 22.44 -10.50
N TRP A 255 -2.85 22.50 -9.19
CA TRP A 255 -3.68 21.83 -8.19
C TRP A 255 -5.11 22.37 -8.17
N ARG A 256 -5.27 23.69 -8.24
CA ARG A 256 -6.61 24.32 -8.36
C ARG A 256 -7.32 23.87 -9.63
N GLN A 257 -6.63 23.86 -10.77
CA GLN A 257 -7.21 23.37 -12.03
C GLN A 257 -7.65 21.91 -11.94
N ALA A 258 -6.84 21.05 -11.31
CA ALA A 258 -7.18 19.64 -11.08
C ALA A 258 -8.40 19.49 -10.16
N ALA A 259 -8.46 20.25 -9.06
CA ALA A 259 -9.59 20.27 -8.15
C ALA A 259 -10.87 20.76 -8.83
N ASP A 260 -10.78 21.79 -9.65
CA ASP A 260 -11.93 22.31 -10.41
C ASP A 260 -12.43 21.29 -11.45
N LYS A 261 -11.51 20.53 -12.05
CA LYS A 261 -11.86 19.43 -12.95
C LYS A 261 -12.61 18.30 -12.20
N LEU A 262 -12.17 17.95 -11.00
CA LEU A 262 -12.85 16.97 -10.14
C LEU A 262 -14.21 17.48 -9.66
N LYS A 263 -14.33 18.75 -9.28
CA LYS A 263 -15.62 19.38 -8.92
C LYS A 263 -16.60 19.34 -10.08
N GLN A 264 -16.15 19.66 -11.31
CA GLN A 264 -16.99 19.53 -12.51
C GLN A 264 -17.58 18.13 -12.68
N GLN A 265 -16.79 17.08 -12.44
CA GLN A 265 -17.27 15.69 -12.48
C GLN A 265 -18.33 15.42 -11.41
N ARG A 266 -18.07 15.84 -10.18
CA ARG A 266 -19.00 15.72 -9.05
C ARG A 266 -20.30 16.46 -9.32
N ASP A 267 -20.21 17.74 -9.69
CA ASP A 267 -21.36 18.63 -9.87
C ASP A 267 -22.22 18.22 -11.07
N ALA A 268 -21.62 17.57 -12.08
CA ALA A 268 -22.35 16.92 -13.17
C ALA A 268 -23.09 15.63 -12.70
N GLY A 269 -22.92 15.20 -11.44
CA GLY A 269 -23.53 14.01 -10.89
C GLY A 269 -22.96 12.70 -11.47
N ILE A 270 -21.76 12.72 -12.01
CA ILE A 270 -21.10 11.53 -12.58
C ILE A 270 -20.59 10.64 -11.46
N VAL A 271 -19.99 11.22 -10.41
CA VAL A 271 -19.51 10.50 -9.25
C VAL A 271 -20.69 10.03 -8.41
N ARG A 272 -20.75 8.73 -8.15
CA ARG A 272 -21.73 8.14 -7.24
C ARG A 272 -21.29 8.30 -5.79
N LYS A 273 -20.00 8.03 -5.52
CA LYS A 273 -19.43 8.05 -4.17
C LYS A 273 -17.92 8.21 -4.22
N TYR A 274 -17.39 8.88 -3.22
CA TYR A 274 -15.98 8.84 -2.87
C TYR A 274 -15.74 7.71 -1.89
N PHE A 275 -14.80 6.81 -2.19
CA PHE A 275 -14.52 5.60 -1.42
C PHE A 275 -13.18 5.73 -0.70
N GLU A 276 -13.10 5.24 0.51
CA GLU A 276 -11.83 4.95 1.19
C GLU A 276 -11.44 3.50 0.94
N GLN A 277 -12.38 2.59 1.12
CA GLN A 277 -12.30 1.14 0.91
C GLN A 277 -13.59 0.66 0.21
N ASN A 278 -13.72 -0.64 -0.01
CA ASN A 278 -14.96 -1.29 -0.48
C ASN A 278 -15.47 -0.89 -1.88
N TYR A 279 -14.67 -0.13 -2.66
CA TYR A 279 -15.03 0.24 -4.04
C TYR A 279 -15.08 -0.97 -4.96
N ILE A 280 -14.22 -1.98 -4.72
CA ILE A 280 -14.17 -3.19 -5.55
C ILE A 280 -15.44 -4.04 -5.41
N GLU A 281 -16.04 -4.05 -4.22
CA GLU A 281 -17.32 -4.70 -3.98
C GLU A 281 -18.45 -3.98 -4.73
N ALA A 282 -18.50 -2.65 -4.66
CA ALA A 282 -19.48 -1.84 -5.39
C ALA A 282 -19.36 -2.01 -6.90
N LEU A 283 -18.12 -2.13 -7.42
CA LEU A 283 -17.87 -2.40 -8.83
C LEU A 283 -18.32 -3.82 -9.21
N SER A 284 -17.97 -4.82 -8.42
CA SER A 284 -18.30 -6.23 -8.69
C SER A 284 -19.80 -6.49 -8.66
N LYS A 285 -20.55 -5.79 -7.80
CA LYS A 285 -22.02 -5.84 -7.73
C LYS A 285 -22.71 -5.00 -8.80
N GLY A 286 -21.97 -4.08 -9.45
CA GLY A 286 -22.50 -3.19 -10.49
C GLY A 286 -23.23 -1.96 -9.96
N ASP A 287 -23.02 -1.60 -8.71
CA ASP A 287 -23.47 -0.33 -8.13
C ASP A 287 -22.77 0.85 -8.81
N ILE A 288 -21.49 0.69 -9.12
CA ILE A 288 -20.69 1.53 -10.01
C ILE A 288 -20.23 0.71 -11.21
N TRP A 289 -19.89 1.39 -12.32
CA TRP A 289 -19.45 0.75 -13.57
C TRP A 289 -17.98 1.00 -13.86
N ALA A 290 -17.42 2.06 -13.32
CA ALA A 290 -16.01 2.38 -13.42
C ALA A 290 -15.55 3.09 -12.15
N CYS A 291 -14.26 2.97 -11.80
CA CYS A 291 -13.71 3.67 -10.64
C CYS A 291 -12.19 3.82 -10.74
N GLN A 292 -11.64 4.74 -9.95
CA GLN A 292 -10.24 4.61 -9.55
C GLN A 292 -10.07 3.30 -8.76
N ALA A 293 -8.96 2.61 -8.97
CA ALA A 293 -8.75 1.32 -8.35
C ALA A 293 -7.27 1.02 -8.13
N TRP A 294 -6.96 0.24 -7.11
CA TRP A 294 -5.64 -0.33 -6.89
C TRP A 294 -5.48 -1.66 -7.63
N SER A 295 -4.34 -1.83 -8.29
CA SER A 295 -4.06 -2.97 -9.16
C SER A 295 -4.21 -4.33 -8.47
N GLY A 296 -3.76 -4.45 -7.21
CA GLY A 296 -3.83 -5.70 -6.45
C GLY A 296 -5.26 -6.12 -6.14
N ASP A 297 -6.13 -5.18 -5.74
CA ASP A 297 -7.53 -5.47 -5.45
C ASP A 297 -8.26 -5.98 -6.70
N VAL A 298 -7.99 -5.36 -7.85
CA VAL A 298 -8.57 -5.82 -9.13
C VAL A 298 -8.02 -7.19 -9.51
N TYR A 299 -6.72 -7.43 -9.29
CA TYR A 299 -6.15 -8.75 -9.51
C TYR A 299 -6.84 -9.82 -8.65
N GLN A 300 -7.05 -9.55 -7.36
CA GLN A 300 -7.74 -10.45 -6.43
C GLN A 300 -9.20 -10.69 -6.86
N ALA A 301 -9.92 -9.64 -7.26
CA ALA A 301 -11.29 -9.77 -7.78
C ALA A 301 -11.37 -10.66 -9.03
N LEU A 302 -10.44 -10.47 -9.98
CA LEU A 302 -10.32 -11.31 -11.19
C LEU A 302 -9.99 -12.77 -10.84
N ALA A 303 -9.08 -13.00 -9.89
CA ALA A 303 -8.72 -14.33 -9.41
C ALA A 303 -9.91 -15.01 -8.70
N SER A 304 -10.76 -14.24 -8.01
CA SER A 304 -11.98 -14.71 -7.35
C SER A 304 -13.16 -14.91 -8.30
N GLY A 305 -12.99 -14.65 -9.60
CA GLY A 305 -13.99 -14.97 -10.63
C GLY A 305 -14.76 -13.77 -11.19
N ALA A 306 -14.43 -12.53 -10.82
CA ALA A 306 -15.04 -11.32 -11.37
C ALA A 306 -14.50 -11.01 -12.79
N LYS A 307 -14.63 -11.97 -13.72
CA LYS A 307 -14.07 -11.92 -15.09
C LYS A 307 -14.62 -10.80 -15.97
N HIS A 308 -15.71 -10.17 -15.57
CA HIS A 308 -16.30 -9.01 -16.23
C HIS A 308 -15.52 -7.72 -15.95
N LEU A 309 -14.68 -7.69 -14.93
CA LEU A 309 -13.85 -6.55 -14.60
C LEU A 309 -12.61 -6.48 -15.50
N GLU A 310 -12.12 -5.25 -15.67
CA GLU A 310 -10.87 -4.96 -16.35
C GLU A 310 -10.14 -3.84 -15.60
N PHE A 311 -8.81 -3.94 -15.53
CA PHE A 311 -7.95 -2.89 -15.01
C PHE A 311 -7.17 -2.27 -16.16
N VAL A 312 -7.09 -0.95 -16.18
CA VAL A 312 -6.34 -0.21 -17.20
C VAL A 312 -5.41 0.82 -16.56
N ILE A 313 -4.20 0.89 -17.07
CA ILE A 313 -3.30 2.04 -16.92
C ILE A 313 -3.70 3.02 -18.01
N PRO A 314 -4.27 4.20 -17.67
CA PRO A 314 -4.67 5.19 -18.67
C PRO A 314 -3.51 5.55 -19.60
N ARG A 315 -3.82 5.98 -20.81
CA ARG A 315 -2.79 6.38 -21.78
C ARG A 315 -1.93 7.56 -21.30
N GLU A 316 -2.47 8.39 -20.43
CA GLU A 316 -1.78 9.52 -19.79
C GLU A 316 -0.77 9.06 -18.73
N GLY A 317 -0.93 7.83 -18.24
CA GLY A 317 -0.14 7.24 -17.16
C GLY A 317 -0.98 6.98 -15.92
N ALA A 318 -0.32 6.44 -14.89
CA ALA A 318 -0.93 6.08 -13.61
C ALA A 318 0.04 6.39 -12.47
N VAL A 319 -0.44 6.25 -11.24
CA VAL A 319 0.39 6.45 -10.05
C VAL A 319 0.87 5.11 -9.51
N LEU A 320 2.16 5.01 -9.27
CA LEU A 320 2.81 3.90 -8.55
C LEU A 320 3.07 4.34 -7.11
N TRP A 321 2.30 3.83 -6.18
CA TRP A 321 2.56 3.99 -4.75
C TRP A 321 3.38 2.82 -4.21
N THR A 322 4.01 3.01 -3.08
CA THR A 322 4.86 2.02 -2.45
C THR A 322 4.69 2.07 -0.93
N ASP A 323 4.37 0.95 -0.35
CA ASP A 323 4.44 0.75 1.09
C ASP A 323 5.87 0.40 1.47
N ASN A 324 6.32 0.98 2.55
CA ASN A 324 7.72 0.94 2.96
C ASN A 324 7.84 0.47 4.41
N LEU A 325 8.76 -0.42 4.65
CA LEU A 325 9.22 -0.73 5.99
C LEU A 325 10.10 0.42 6.48
N VAL A 326 9.69 1.05 7.57
CA VAL A 326 10.42 2.15 8.20
C VAL A 326 10.78 1.81 9.63
N LEU A 327 11.92 2.31 10.10
CA LEU A 327 12.34 2.18 11.49
C LEU A 327 11.87 3.40 12.27
N LEU A 328 11.02 3.19 13.28
CA LEU A 328 10.42 4.27 14.05
C LEU A 328 11.39 4.83 15.10
N LYS A 329 11.33 6.15 15.33
CA LYS A 329 12.04 6.79 16.44
C LYS A 329 11.63 6.16 17.77
N GLY A 330 12.60 5.89 18.63
CA GLY A 330 12.37 5.19 19.89
C GLY A 330 12.35 3.66 19.79
N ALA A 331 12.60 3.08 18.61
CA ALA A 331 12.71 1.63 18.42
C ALA A 331 13.67 0.99 19.42
N LYS A 332 13.23 -0.12 20.01
CA LYS A 332 14.01 -0.88 21.02
C LYS A 332 14.90 -1.95 20.39
N HIS A 333 14.50 -2.47 19.22
CA HIS A 333 15.11 -3.62 18.56
C HIS A 333 15.62 -3.29 17.15
N PRO A 334 16.43 -2.21 16.97
CA PRO A 334 16.75 -1.69 15.64
C PRO A 334 17.59 -2.66 14.81
N VAL A 335 18.49 -3.45 15.41
CA VAL A 335 19.31 -4.42 14.68
C VAL A 335 18.47 -5.59 14.18
N ASP A 336 17.52 -6.06 15.01
CA ASP A 336 16.59 -7.12 14.65
C ASP A 336 15.62 -6.64 13.56
N ALA A 337 15.19 -5.38 13.62
CA ALA A 337 14.38 -4.73 12.58
C ALA A 337 15.10 -4.69 11.23
N MET A 338 16.38 -4.31 11.20
CA MET A 338 17.17 -4.34 9.97
C MET A 338 17.31 -5.76 9.41
N THR A 339 17.48 -6.76 10.30
CA THR A 339 17.55 -8.16 9.90
C THR A 339 16.24 -8.63 9.28
N LEU A 340 15.08 -8.22 9.85
CA LEU A 340 13.75 -8.48 9.32
C LEU A 340 13.59 -7.86 7.92
N MET A 341 13.90 -6.57 7.80
CA MET A 341 13.78 -5.82 6.55
C MET A 341 14.58 -6.49 5.42
N ASP A 342 15.83 -6.87 5.67
CA ASP A 342 16.71 -7.49 4.67
C ASP A 342 16.30 -8.93 4.31
N PHE A 343 15.71 -9.67 5.27
CA PHE A 343 15.26 -11.04 5.07
C PHE A 343 14.20 -11.16 3.97
N TYR A 344 13.24 -10.24 3.93
CA TYR A 344 12.15 -10.23 2.95
C TYR A 344 12.60 -9.92 1.51
N TYR A 345 13.86 -9.53 1.32
CA TYR A 345 14.44 -9.35 -0.01
C TYR A 345 15.06 -10.63 -0.59
N GLN A 346 15.03 -11.77 0.11
CA GLN A 346 15.37 -13.06 -0.48
C GLN A 346 14.29 -13.44 -1.50
N PRO A 347 14.66 -13.82 -2.76
CA PRO A 347 13.66 -14.06 -3.82
C PRO A 347 12.61 -15.10 -3.48
N GLN A 348 12.96 -16.12 -2.70
CA GLN A 348 12.05 -17.18 -2.25
C GLN A 348 10.97 -16.61 -1.30
N ILE A 349 11.41 -15.82 -0.32
CA ILE A 349 10.51 -15.19 0.66
C ILE A 349 9.63 -14.14 0.00
N ALA A 350 10.22 -13.32 -0.88
CA ALA A 350 9.48 -12.32 -1.65
C ALA A 350 8.42 -12.96 -2.57
N ALA A 351 8.71 -14.13 -3.15
CA ALA A 351 7.77 -14.89 -3.95
C ALA A 351 6.59 -15.40 -3.11
N GLU A 352 6.88 -15.99 -1.95
CA GLU A 352 5.87 -16.48 -1.00
C GLU A 352 4.90 -15.36 -0.60
N VAL A 353 5.43 -14.19 -0.24
CA VAL A 353 4.60 -13.00 0.07
C VAL A 353 3.80 -12.55 -1.13
N ALA A 354 4.40 -12.45 -2.34
CA ALA A 354 3.71 -11.99 -3.54
C ALA A 354 2.58 -12.94 -3.98
N GLU A 355 2.75 -14.24 -3.75
CA GLU A 355 1.73 -15.26 -4.03
C GLU A 355 0.47 -15.07 -3.19
N TRP A 356 0.60 -14.54 -1.98
CA TRP A 356 -0.51 -14.27 -1.07
C TRP A 356 -1.09 -12.86 -1.24
N VAL A 357 -0.23 -11.85 -1.20
CA VAL A 357 -0.63 -10.44 -1.19
C VAL A 357 -1.11 -9.97 -2.55
N ASN A 358 -0.55 -10.54 -3.64
CA ASN A 358 -0.90 -10.22 -5.04
C ASN A 358 -0.68 -8.75 -5.44
N TYR A 359 0.20 -8.04 -4.74
CA TYR A 359 0.70 -6.72 -5.10
C TYR A 359 2.10 -6.80 -5.72
N ILE A 360 2.60 -5.68 -6.24
CA ILE A 360 3.89 -5.63 -6.90
C ILE A 360 5.00 -5.80 -5.86
N THR A 361 5.75 -6.90 -5.95
CA THR A 361 6.92 -7.11 -5.09
C THR A 361 8.10 -6.23 -5.52
N PRO A 362 8.86 -5.66 -4.58
CA PRO A 362 10.08 -4.92 -4.90
C PRO A 362 11.25 -5.81 -5.35
N VAL A 363 11.06 -7.13 -5.41
CA VAL A 363 12.08 -8.14 -5.76
C VAL A 363 11.74 -8.79 -7.10
N PRO A 364 12.21 -8.30 -8.24
CA PRO A 364 11.86 -8.85 -9.56
C PRO A 364 12.24 -10.34 -9.74
N ALA A 365 13.29 -10.80 -9.05
CA ALA A 365 13.72 -12.20 -9.09
C ALA A 365 12.66 -13.16 -8.50
N ALA A 366 11.71 -12.69 -7.70
CA ALA A 366 10.59 -13.48 -7.18
C ALA A 366 9.72 -14.07 -8.30
N GLN A 367 9.57 -13.38 -9.44
CA GLN A 367 8.82 -13.88 -10.60
C GLN A 367 9.30 -15.25 -11.07
N GLN A 368 10.62 -15.45 -11.14
CA GLN A 368 11.20 -16.73 -11.57
C GLN A 368 10.96 -17.84 -10.53
N VAL A 369 10.85 -17.49 -9.24
CA VAL A 369 10.49 -18.45 -8.19
C VAL A 369 9.03 -18.86 -8.38
N VAL A 370 8.10 -17.92 -8.52
CA VAL A 370 6.67 -18.20 -8.76
C VAL A 370 6.49 -19.09 -10.01
N LEU A 371 7.25 -18.84 -11.10
CA LEU A 371 7.20 -19.69 -12.31
C LEU A 371 7.68 -21.12 -12.03
N LYS A 372 8.72 -21.30 -11.22
CA LYS A 372 9.20 -22.63 -10.81
C LYS A 372 8.17 -23.34 -9.94
N ASP A 373 7.51 -22.63 -9.04
CA ASP A 373 6.47 -23.20 -8.18
C ASP A 373 5.22 -23.55 -8.99
N ALA A 374 4.85 -22.73 -9.98
CA ALA A 374 3.83 -23.07 -10.98
C ALA A 374 4.16 -24.34 -11.74
N ALA A 375 5.43 -24.56 -12.12
CA ALA A 375 5.84 -25.77 -12.86
C ALA A 375 5.73 -27.06 -12.00
N ARG A 376 5.86 -26.95 -10.67
CA ARG A 376 5.74 -28.04 -9.72
C ARG A 376 4.28 -28.30 -9.29
N ALA A 377 3.46 -27.27 -9.31
CA ALA A 377 2.05 -27.33 -8.96
C ALA A 377 1.23 -28.11 -9.99
N THR A 378 0.03 -28.54 -9.63
CA THR A 378 -0.93 -29.24 -10.49
C THR A 378 -2.30 -28.57 -10.46
N GLY A 379 -3.18 -28.90 -11.40
CA GLY A 379 -4.57 -28.44 -11.41
C GLY A 379 -4.71 -26.92 -11.40
N SER A 380 -5.59 -26.42 -10.53
CA SER A 380 -5.90 -24.99 -10.39
C SER A 380 -4.70 -24.17 -9.91
N ASP A 381 -3.91 -24.71 -8.99
CA ASP A 381 -2.77 -24.00 -8.41
C ASP A 381 -1.71 -23.66 -9.45
N ARG A 382 -1.45 -24.60 -10.39
CA ARG A 382 -0.58 -24.31 -11.54
C ARG A 382 -1.10 -23.15 -12.38
N ALA A 383 -2.41 -23.17 -12.68
CA ALA A 383 -3.03 -22.11 -13.48
C ALA A 383 -2.97 -20.74 -12.78
N ASP A 384 -3.23 -20.72 -11.48
CA ASP A 384 -3.27 -19.50 -10.67
C ASP A 384 -1.85 -18.91 -10.49
N LEU A 385 -0.84 -19.73 -10.19
CA LEU A 385 0.55 -19.30 -10.11
C LEU A 385 1.09 -18.83 -11.47
N THR A 386 0.74 -19.52 -12.56
CA THR A 386 1.13 -19.09 -13.90
C THR A 386 0.52 -17.74 -14.26
N ARG A 387 -0.76 -17.52 -13.92
CA ARG A 387 -1.45 -16.25 -14.13
C ARG A 387 -0.80 -15.13 -13.30
N LEU A 388 -0.50 -15.40 -12.02
CA LEU A 388 0.17 -14.46 -11.14
C LEU A 388 1.52 -14.04 -11.72
N ALA A 389 2.38 -15.00 -12.04
CA ALA A 389 3.73 -14.74 -12.56
C ALA A 389 3.74 -13.96 -13.89
N ARG A 390 2.67 -14.04 -14.67
CA ARG A 390 2.53 -13.34 -15.96
C ARG A 390 1.73 -12.04 -15.87
N SER A 391 1.21 -11.71 -14.70
CA SER A 391 0.40 -10.50 -14.53
C SER A 391 1.28 -9.26 -14.41
N PRO A 392 1.10 -8.24 -15.27
CA PRO A 392 1.78 -6.96 -15.12
C PRO A 392 1.30 -6.18 -13.88
N LEU A 393 0.18 -6.59 -13.27
CA LEU A 393 -0.33 -6.01 -12.03
C LEU A 393 0.46 -6.44 -10.78
N VAL A 394 1.28 -7.50 -10.91
CA VAL A 394 2.12 -8.05 -9.83
C VAL A 394 3.60 -8.04 -10.24
N PHE A 395 3.89 -8.26 -11.50
CA PHE A 395 5.23 -8.25 -12.08
C PHE A 395 5.27 -7.33 -13.31
N PRO A 396 5.20 -5.99 -13.12
CA PRO A 396 5.25 -5.05 -14.23
C PRO A 396 6.61 -5.08 -14.93
N THR A 397 6.58 -4.88 -16.25
CA THR A 397 7.78 -4.77 -17.08
C THR A 397 8.41 -3.37 -16.99
N GLU A 398 9.62 -3.20 -17.46
CA GLU A 398 10.24 -1.86 -17.57
C GLU A 398 9.40 -0.91 -18.41
N THR A 399 8.69 -1.41 -19.42
CA THR A 399 7.82 -0.59 -20.26
C THR A 399 6.61 -0.09 -19.48
N ASP A 400 6.06 -0.91 -18.58
CA ASP A 400 4.95 -0.50 -17.70
C ASP A 400 5.41 0.60 -16.75
N TYR A 401 6.59 0.48 -16.14
CA TYR A 401 7.14 1.50 -15.25
C TYR A 401 7.32 2.88 -15.90
N ARG A 402 7.55 2.96 -17.22
CA ARG A 402 7.70 4.26 -17.92
C ARG A 402 6.44 5.11 -17.93
N LYS A 403 5.29 4.52 -17.69
CA LYS A 403 3.98 5.21 -17.63
C LYS A 403 3.53 5.48 -16.22
N LEU A 404 4.39 5.17 -15.22
CA LEU A 404 4.04 5.30 -13.81
C LEU A 404 4.79 6.45 -13.18
N TYR A 405 4.03 7.25 -12.44
CA TYR A 405 4.52 8.40 -11.67
C TYR A 405 4.38 8.12 -10.19
N ARG A 406 5.11 8.84 -9.36
CA ARG A 406 5.01 8.75 -7.89
C ARG A 406 4.02 9.79 -7.36
N TYR A 407 3.51 9.58 -6.16
CA TYR A 407 2.81 10.63 -5.42
C TYR A 407 3.70 11.86 -5.30
N ARG A 408 3.06 13.02 -5.32
CA ARG A 408 3.77 14.26 -5.06
C ARG A 408 4.25 14.31 -3.61
N ASP A 409 5.53 14.51 -3.40
CA ASP A 409 6.07 14.89 -2.09
C ASP A 409 5.70 16.34 -1.80
N LEU A 410 5.19 16.60 -0.60
CA LEU A 410 4.71 17.90 -0.17
C LEU A 410 5.50 18.36 1.05
N THR A 411 5.94 19.61 1.03
CA THR A 411 6.38 20.29 2.25
C THR A 411 5.18 20.55 3.18
N ASN A 412 5.43 20.85 4.46
CA ASN A 412 4.33 21.13 5.39
C ASN A 412 3.47 22.34 4.94
N ASP A 413 4.08 23.35 4.34
CA ASP A 413 3.37 24.54 3.84
C ASP A 413 2.56 24.20 2.59
N GLU A 414 3.11 23.39 1.66
CA GLU A 414 2.40 22.87 0.51
C GLU A 414 1.24 21.96 0.92
N LEU A 415 1.40 21.12 1.92
CA LEU A 415 0.35 20.24 2.41
C LEU A 415 -0.88 21.00 2.90
N GLN A 416 -0.70 22.11 3.63
CA GLN A 416 -1.82 22.94 4.05
C GLN A 416 -2.59 23.52 2.85
N THR A 417 -1.86 23.94 1.82
CA THR A 417 -2.46 24.45 0.57
C THR A 417 -3.17 23.31 -0.19
N TRP A 418 -2.54 22.15 -0.27
CA TRP A 418 -3.08 20.95 -0.91
C TRP A 418 -4.40 20.51 -0.27
N ASN A 419 -4.43 20.40 1.06
CA ASN A 419 -5.63 20.03 1.79
C ASN A 419 -6.77 21.02 1.55
N LYS A 420 -6.50 22.34 1.66
CA LYS A 420 -7.49 23.38 1.37
C LYS A 420 -8.08 23.30 -0.04
N ILE A 421 -7.30 22.81 -1.00
CA ILE A 421 -7.73 22.70 -2.41
C ILE A 421 -8.53 21.42 -2.65
N PHE A 422 -8.07 20.27 -2.12
CA PHE A 422 -8.61 18.97 -2.50
C PHE A 422 -9.64 18.39 -1.52
N GLU A 423 -9.51 18.62 -0.20
CA GLU A 423 -10.49 18.12 0.79
C GLU A 423 -11.94 18.53 0.47
N PRO A 424 -12.23 19.79 0.06
CA PRO A 424 -13.61 20.16 -0.28
C PRO A 424 -14.18 19.45 -1.51
N VAL A 425 -13.38 18.71 -2.27
CA VAL A 425 -13.86 17.95 -3.43
C VAL A 425 -14.65 16.73 -2.98
N TYR A 426 -14.16 16.01 -1.96
CA TYR A 426 -14.71 14.71 -1.57
C TYR A 426 -15.38 14.70 -0.18
N GLN A 427 -15.21 15.77 0.61
CA GLN A 427 -15.87 15.92 1.92
C GLN A 427 -17.21 16.68 1.86
N SER A 428 -17.66 17.11 0.69
CA SER A 428 -18.87 17.91 0.48
C SER A 428 -20.11 17.06 0.21
#